data_960b84ef227ceb1f2b2932fa4b73d85b
#
_entry.id   960b84ef227ceb1f2b2932fa4b73d85b
#
_cell.length_a   1.000
_cell.length_b   1.000
_cell.length_c   1.000
_cell.angle_alpha   90.00
_cell.angle_beta   90.00
_cell.angle_gamma   90.00
#
_symmetry.space_group_name_H-M   'P 1'
#
loop_
_entity.id
_entity.type
_entity.pdbx_description
1 polymer ?
#
loop_
_entity_poly.entity_id
_entity_poly.type
_entity_poly.pdbx_seq_one_letter_code
_entity_poly.pdbx_strand_id
1 'polypeptide(L)' 'MEAKYYTVARIEGEYAYLSREGESEELFIALALLPFGVDVGDRLVYEDFTFSVI' A
#
# COMPACT_ATOMS: atom_id res chain seq x y z
N MET A 1 -10.01 -15.82 -2.76
CA MET A 1 -9.03 -14.85 -3.25
C MET A 1 -7.93 -14.67 -2.24
N GLU A 2 -6.72 -14.49 -2.72
CA GLU A 2 -5.59 -14.34 -1.82
C GLU A 2 -5.39 -12.89 -1.43
N ALA A 3 -5.18 -12.67 -0.15
CA ALA A 3 -4.82 -11.36 0.34
C ALA A 3 -3.36 -11.07 0.01
N LYS A 4 -3.04 -9.82 -0.31
CA LYS A 4 -1.67 -9.38 -0.55
C LYS A 4 -1.34 -8.32 0.46
N TYR A 5 -0.15 -8.41 1.04
CA TYR A 5 0.28 -7.53 2.12
C TYR A 5 1.36 -6.59 1.64
N TYR A 6 1.19 -5.31 2.00
CA TYR A 6 2.11 -4.25 1.58
C TYR A 6 2.50 -3.40 2.78
N THR A 7 3.63 -2.72 2.63
CA THR A 7 4.05 -1.70 3.59
C THR A 7 4.26 -0.41 2.81
N VAL A 8 3.80 0.71 3.34
CA VAL A 8 4.01 2.00 2.70
C VAL A 8 5.48 2.37 2.85
N ALA A 9 6.23 2.30 1.75
CA ALA A 9 7.66 2.56 1.78
C ALA A 9 7.95 4.06 1.79
N ARG A 10 7.21 4.83 1.00
CA ARG A 10 7.33 6.28 0.99
C ARG A 10 6.13 6.91 0.33
N ILE A 11 5.94 8.18 0.58
CA ILE A 11 4.86 8.96 -0.01
C ILE A 11 5.50 10.18 -0.65
N GLU A 12 5.15 10.45 -1.90
CA GLU A 12 5.66 11.59 -2.64
C GLU A 12 4.48 12.31 -3.30
N GLY A 13 4.17 13.52 -2.81
CA GLY A 13 3.04 14.27 -3.32
C GLY A 13 1.74 13.51 -3.12
N GLU A 14 1.04 13.23 -4.20
CA GLU A 14 -0.24 12.53 -4.16
C GLU A 14 -0.11 11.04 -4.44
N TYR A 15 1.10 10.50 -4.37
CA TYR A 15 1.36 9.10 -4.69
C TYR A 15 2.10 8.41 -3.57
N ALA A 16 1.89 7.11 -3.48
CA ALA A 16 2.58 6.27 -2.52
C ALA A 16 3.30 5.14 -3.23
N TYR A 17 4.39 4.70 -2.64
CA TYR A 17 5.14 3.54 -3.11
C TYR A 17 5.01 2.47 -2.04
N LEU A 18 4.42 1.34 -2.42
CA LEU A 18 4.18 0.24 -1.50
C LEU A 18 5.16 -0.88 -1.79
N SER A 19 5.80 -1.37 -0.75
CA SER A 19 6.69 -2.52 -0.87
C SER A 19 5.95 -3.78 -0.46
N ARG A 20 6.35 -4.90 -1.05
CA ARG A 20 5.77 -6.18 -0.74
C ARG A 20 6.89 -7.15 -0.41
N GLU A 21 6.72 -7.88 0.69
CA GLU A 21 7.76 -8.81 1.12
C GLU A 21 8.01 -9.85 0.04
N GLY A 22 9.29 -10.08 -0.24
CA GLY A 22 9.68 -11.03 -1.27
C GLY A 22 9.70 -10.49 -2.68
N GLU A 23 9.30 -9.22 -2.87
CA GLU A 23 9.28 -8.58 -4.18
C GLU A 23 10.29 -7.46 -4.23
N SER A 24 10.98 -7.34 -5.36
CA SER A 24 11.97 -6.27 -5.52
C SER A 24 11.35 -5.00 -6.07
N GLU A 25 10.18 -5.08 -6.65
CA GLU A 25 9.51 -3.92 -7.25
C GLU A 25 8.47 -3.35 -6.31
N GLU A 26 8.36 -2.03 -6.32
CA GLU A 26 7.35 -1.34 -5.53
C GLU A 26 6.11 -1.09 -6.38
N LEU A 27 4.95 -1.09 -5.72
CA LEU A 27 3.71 -0.72 -6.37
C LEU A 27 3.53 0.80 -6.24
N PHE A 28 3.39 1.48 -7.37
CA PHE A 28 3.17 2.90 -7.41
C PHE A 28 1.66 3.15 -7.52
N ILE A 29 1.09 3.88 -6.56
CA ILE A 29 -0.36 4.03 -6.48
C ILE A 29 -0.74 5.42 -5.98
N ALA A 30 -1.86 5.93 -6.45
CA ALA A 30 -2.37 7.22 -5.97
C ALA A 30 -2.84 7.08 -4.53
N LEU A 31 -2.50 8.05 -3.69
CA LEU A 31 -2.95 8.07 -2.29
C LEU A 31 -4.46 8.02 -2.17
N ALA A 32 -5.17 8.60 -3.13
CA ALA A 32 -6.63 8.62 -3.09
C ALA A 32 -7.24 7.21 -3.13
N LEU A 33 -6.48 6.21 -3.57
CA LEU A 33 -6.96 4.82 -3.62
C LEU A 33 -6.66 4.05 -2.33
N LEU A 34 -5.99 4.69 -1.38
CA LEU A 34 -5.64 4.06 -0.11
C LEU A 34 -6.54 4.57 1.01
N PRO A 35 -6.59 3.86 2.14
CA PRO A 35 -7.38 4.33 3.28
C PRO A 35 -6.94 5.72 3.72
N PHE A 36 -7.89 6.54 4.15
CA PHE A 36 -7.60 7.88 4.61
C PHE A 36 -6.67 7.86 5.82
N GLY A 37 -5.67 8.74 5.80
CA GLY A 37 -4.75 8.85 6.92
C GLY A 37 -3.59 7.88 6.90
N VAL A 38 -3.41 7.13 5.82
CA VAL A 38 -2.29 6.20 5.69
C VAL A 38 -0.97 6.98 5.69
N ASP A 39 0.06 6.40 6.32
CA ASP A 39 1.36 7.05 6.45
C ASP A 39 2.47 6.05 6.17
N VAL A 40 3.69 6.56 6.00
CA VAL A 40 4.87 5.74 5.79
C VAL A 40 5.04 4.76 6.95
N GLY A 41 5.31 3.52 6.62
CA GLY A 41 5.47 2.47 7.62
C GLY A 41 4.19 1.70 7.92
N ASP A 42 3.04 2.22 7.51
CA ASP A 42 1.78 1.52 7.73
C ASP A 42 1.73 0.24 6.91
N ARG A 43 1.11 -0.77 7.49
CA ARG A 43 0.91 -2.04 6.81
C ARG A 43 -0.51 -2.10 6.25
N LEU A 44 -0.61 -2.62 5.04
CA LEU A 44 -1.88 -2.69 4.32
C LEU A 44 -2.13 -4.11 3.85
N VAL A 45 -3.39 -4.47 3.79
CA VAL A 45 -3.80 -5.69 3.11
C VAL A 45 -4.66 -5.30 1.91
N TYR A 46 -4.39 -5.95 0.78
CA TYR A 46 -5.21 -5.80 -0.42
C TYR A 46 -6.01 -7.07 -0.60
N GLU A 47 -7.31 -6.95 -0.49
CA GLU A 47 -8.22 -8.08 -0.58
C GLU A 47 -9.55 -7.59 -1.11
N ASP A 48 -10.17 -8.38 -1.99
CA ASP A 48 -11.46 -8.03 -2.59
C ASP A 48 -11.43 -6.65 -3.24
N PHE A 49 -10.33 -6.35 -3.93
CA PHE A 49 -10.12 -5.10 -4.65
C PHE A 49 -10.11 -3.87 -3.75
N THR A 50 -9.79 -4.07 -2.47
CA THR A 50 -9.80 -2.99 -1.50
C THR A 50 -8.53 -3.04 -0.63
N PHE A 51 -7.94 -1.87 -0.37
CA PHE A 51 -6.85 -1.75 0.58
C PHE A 51 -7.41 -1.41 1.95
N SER A 52 -6.86 -2.04 2.98
CA SER A 52 -7.22 -1.73 4.37
C SER A 52 -5.95 -1.66 5.20
N VAL A 53 -5.93 -0.79 6.21
CA VAL A 53 -4.82 -0.74 7.16
C VAL A 53 -4.98 -1.88 8.16
N ILE A 54 -3.89 -2.56 8.41
CA ILE A 54 -3.88 -3.66 9.36
C ILE A 54 -3.51 -3.13 10.74
#